data_903d6f275efc29556303c032334dd5d6
#
_entry.id   903d6f275efc29556303c032334dd5d6
#
_cell.length_a   1.000
_cell.length_b   1.000
_cell.length_c   1.000
_cell.angle_alpha   90.00
_cell.angle_beta   90.00
_cell.angle_gamma   90.00
#
_symmetry.space_group_name_H-M   'P 1'
#
loop_
_entity.id
_entity.type
_entity.pdbx_description
1 polymer ?
#
loop_
_entity_poly.entity_id
_entity_poly.type
_entity_poly.pdbx_seq_one_letter_code
_entity_poly.pdbx_strand_id
1 'polypeptide(L)'
;MNIKEINSKKLFKEFEIQIPYKDIDDSINDKINELIPTVSLPGFRKGKAPLNIVKKKYENNVLSEVIEKIVEQNTKKLIDEKKLKPFRQPKVELKKYEKNQPVAISVKIDLQPQIEVCSFDEIELVNRTIDIDKKRIDENYNQFINSQKHYHKVKDSRAAKISDKIIANITTKDESVPEFLKTQNNMPIVTDSDYQILPDIGPILVSKKVKVGDKINLKFDLKEALKQKEKKEVEFTIEIVSLEHLHEFKITKEFLEKNNLKDEKELRDNLEKNLIKQYQDSLKQIQKKELMDILDKKNEFDVPEGILDEEFNSIMSRLDQAKKDNNLDEDDKNLSDQELKKRYKKIALRRVKLAVLMQHIASNNKINVSEKELTDGMINYASQYPGQEKQIFDYFKKNPSSIETIRGPI
;
A
#
# COMPACT_ATOMS: atom_id res chain seq x y z
N MET A 1 -21.93 -37.14 14.43
CA MET A 1 -21.26 -35.81 14.52
C MET A 1 -21.25 -35.42 15.99
N ASN A 2 -20.08 -35.11 16.53
CA ASN A 2 -19.93 -34.60 17.90
C ASN A 2 -19.40 -33.16 17.82
N ILE A 3 -20.18 -32.20 18.37
CA ILE A 3 -19.85 -30.77 18.35
C ILE A 3 -19.55 -30.34 19.76
N LYS A 4 -18.35 -29.80 19.97
CA LYS A 4 -17.91 -29.25 21.24
C LYS A 4 -17.58 -27.77 21.07
N GLU A 5 -18.20 -26.90 21.87
CA GLU A 5 -17.84 -25.49 21.94
C GLU A 5 -16.52 -25.38 22.77
N ILE A 6 -15.47 -24.85 22.15
CA ILE A 6 -14.14 -24.72 22.79
C ILE A 6 -13.97 -23.35 23.38
N ASN A 7 -14.39 -22.31 22.64
CA ASN A 7 -14.27 -20.92 23.04
C ASN A 7 -15.53 -20.15 22.70
N SER A 8 -16.03 -19.38 23.65
CA SER A 8 -17.23 -18.55 23.47
C SER A 8 -16.99 -17.19 24.07
N LYS A 9 -16.94 -16.19 23.22
CA LYS A 9 -16.90 -14.79 23.58
C LYS A 9 -18.12 -14.09 22.98
N LYS A 10 -18.34 -12.82 23.31
CA LYS A 10 -19.54 -12.06 22.95
C LYS A 10 -19.86 -12.15 21.44
N LEU A 11 -18.86 -11.92 20.58
CA LEU A 11 -19.01 -11.96 19.11
C LEU A 11 -18.07 -12.97 18.42
N PHE A 12 -17.52 -13.91 19.16
CA PHE A 12 -16.65 -14.95 18.62
C PHE A 12 -16.99 -16.30 19.23
N LYS A 13 -17.14 -17.31 18.38
CA LYS A 13 -17.33 -18.68 18.81
C LYS A 13 -16.40 -19.62 18.07
N GLU A 14 -15.84 -20.56 18.81
CA GLU A 14 -15.00 -21.63 18.25
C GLU A 14 -15.58 -22.99 18.63
N PHE A 15 -15.82 -23.81 17.63
CA PHE A 15 -16.32 -25.16 17.79
C PHE A 15 -15.32 -26.16 17.25
N GLU A 16 -15.20 -27.28 17.95
CA GLU A 16 -14.55 -28.48 17.42
C GLU A 16 -15.65 -29.46 16.96
N ILE A 17 -15.56 -29.88 15.72
CA ILE A 17 -16.45 -30.88 15.14
C ILE A 17 -15.62 -32.13 14.88
N GLN A 18 -16.08 -33.27 15.43
CA GLN A 18 -15.50 -34.57 15.14
C GLN A 18 -16.39 -35.30 14.14
N ILE A 19 -15.80 -35.62 12.99
CA ILE A 19 -16.45 -36.31 11.88
C ILE A 19 -16.00 -37.76 11.91
N PRO A 20 -16.91 -38.74 12.04
CA PRO A 20 -16.58 -40.15 12.02
C PRO A 20 -15.87 -40.52 10.71
N TYR A 21 -14.81 -41.33 10.78
CA TYR A 21 -14.11 -41.81 9.58
C TYR A 21 -15.03 -42.50 8.59
N LYS A 22 -16.03 -43.23 9.07
CA LYS A 22 -17.00 -43.90 8.24
C LYS A 22 -17.75 -42.95 7.28
N ASP A 23 -18.15 -41.78 7.74
CA ASP A 23 -18.87 -40.80 6.94
C ASP A 23 -17.96 -40.25 5.80
N ILE A 24 -16.66 -40.16 6.07
CA ILE A 24 -15.65 -39.75 5.07
C ILE A 24 -15.39 -40.86 4.06
N ASP A 25 -15.23 -42.10 4.53
CA ASP A 25 -14.98 -43.25 3.64
C ASP A 25 -16.18 -43.54 2.74
N ASP A 26 -17.42 -43.46 3.27
CA ASP A 26 -18.62 -43.57 2.50
C ASP A 26 -18.70 -42.49 1.41
N SER A 27 -18.41 -41.21 1.76
CA SER A 27 -18.39 -40.10 0.80
C SER A 27 -17.28 -40.24 -0.27
N ILE A 28 -16.12 -40.78 0.11
CA ILE A 28 -15.04 -41.10 -0.84
C ILE A 28 -15.50 -42.18 -1.82
N ASN A 29 -16.14 -43.24 -1.32
CA ASN A 29 -16.64 -44.33 -2.16
C ASN A 29 -17.72 -43.83 -3.12
N ASP A 30 -18.64 -42.98 -2.67
CA ASP A 30 -19.66 -42.36 -3.53
C ASP A 30 -19.01 -41.50 -4.63
N LYS A 31 -18.09 -40.67 -4.28
CA LYS A 31 -17.38 -39.80 -5.25
C LYS A 31 -16.57 -40.62 -6.26
N ILE A 32 -15.94 -41.70 -5.82
CA ILE A 32 -15.21 -42.61 -6.73
C ILE A 32 -16.17 -43.32 -7.66
N ASN A 33 -17.37 -43.74 -7.17
CA ASN A 33 -18.40 -44.32 -8.01
C ASN A 33 -18.85 -43.34 -9.10
N GLU A 34 -19.00 -42.05 -8.77
CA GLU A 34 -19.31 -40.99 -9.75
C GLU A 34 -18.18 -40.82 -10.80
N LEU A 35 -16.93 -41.05 -10.41
CA LEU A 35 -15.78 -40.93 -11.32
C LEU A 35 -15.58 -42.13 -12.25
N ILE A 36 -15.97 -43.34 -11.83
CA ILE A 36 -15.77 -44.60 -12.60
C ILE A 36 -16.20 -44.44 -14.07
N PRO A 37 -17.39 -43.91 -14.41
CA PRO A 37 -17.83 -43.77 -15.79
C PRO A 37 -16.98 -42.85 -16.65
N THR A 38 -16.29 -41.93 -16.04
CA THR A 38 -15.51 -40.84 -16.73
C THR A 38 -14.06 -41.21 -16.92
N VAL A 39 -13.53 -42.07 -16.05
CA VAL A 39 -12.07 -42.38 -16.00
C VAL A 39 -11.67 -43.44 -17.01
N SER A 40 -10.51 -43.19 -17.63
CA SER A 40 -9.83 -44.18 -18.48
C SER A 40 -8.56 -44.67 -17.78
N LEU A 41 -8.48 -45.95 -17.52
CA LEU A 41 -7.32 -46.58 -16.87
C LEU A 41 -6.66 -47.59 -17.84
N PRO A 42 -5.32 -47.67 -17.92
CA PRO A 42 -4.62 -48.68 -18.70
C PRO A 42 -5.08 -50.09 -18.27
N GLY A 43 -5.42 -50.91 -19.26
CA GLY A 43 -5.89 -52.29 -19.05
C GLY A 43 -7.40 -52.42 -18.79
N PHE A 44 -8.17 -51.33 -18.77
CA PHE A 44 -9.63 -51.38 -18.59
C PHE A 44 -10.36 -50.54 -19.63
N ARG A 45 -11.48 -51.03 -20.10
CA ARG A 45 -12.41 -50.23 -20.92
C ARG A 45 -12.95 -49.06 -20.09
N LYS A 46 -13.07 -47.85 -20.67
CA LYS A 46 -13.65 -46.66 -20.02
C LYS A 46 -14.96 -47.00 -19.29
N GLY A 47 -15.02 -46.68 -18.02
CA GLY A 47 -16.18 -46.91 -17.17
C GLY A 47 -16.33 -48.36 -16.65
N LYS A 48 -15.38 -49.24 -16.85
CA LYS A 48 -15.45 -50.66 -16.40
C LYS A 48 -14.30 -51.04 -15.45
N ALA A 49 -13.54 -50.07 -14.94
CA ALA A 49 -12.51 -50.33 -13.93
C ALA A 49 -13.15 -50.68 -12.57
N PRO A 50 -12.66 -51.70 -11.84
CA PRO A 50 -13.12 -52.05 -10.52
C PRO A 50 -12.89 -50.91 -9.52
N LEU A 51 -13.85 -50.69 -8.59
CA LEU A 51 -13.83 -49.66 -7.56
C LEU A 51 -12.48 -49.58 -6.84
N ASN A 52 -11.95 -50.73 -6.40
CA ASN A 52 -10.70 -50.78 -5.64
C ASN A 52 -9.46 -50.24 -6.40
N ILE A 53 -9.43 -50.40 -7.75
CA ILE A 53 -8.32 -49.91 -8.56
C ILE A 53 -8.46 -48.41 -8.77
N VAL A 54 -9.68 -47.91 -9.02
CA VAL A 54 -9.97 -46.49 -9.13
C VAL A 54 -9.70 -45.77 -7.79
N LYS A 55 -10.16 -46.35 -6.67
CA LYS A 55 -9.92 -45.85 -5.31
C LYS A 55 -8.41 -45.72 -5.04
N LYS A 56 -7.64 -46.78 -5.29
CA LYS A 56 -6.17 -46.74 -5.05
C LYS A 56 -5.45 -45.63 -5.84
N LYS A 57 -5.95 -45.29 -7.03
CA LYS A 57 -5.31 -44.27 -7.87
C LYS A 57 -5.78 -42.85 -7.57
N TYR A 58 -7.04 -42.67 -7.22
CA TYR A 58 -7.68 -41.34 -7.11
C TYR A 58 -8.07 -40.95 -5.68
N GLU A 59 -7.88 -41.85 -4.67
CA GLU A 59 -8.28 -41.62 -3.27
C GLU A 59 -7.72 -40.29 -2.74
N ASN A 60 -6.44 -40.00 -2.97
CA ASN A 60 -5.81 -38.78 -2.46
C ASN A 60 -6.38 -37.50 -3.11
N ASN A 61 -6.71 -37.55 -4.40
CA ASN A 61 -7.29 -36.38 -5.09
C ASN A 61 -8.75 -36.16 -4.67
N VAL A 62 -9.49 -37.25 -4.48
CA VAL A 62 -10.89 -37.21 -4.06
C VAL A 62 -11.02 -36.84 -2.58
N LEU A 63 -10.06 -37.24 -1.76
CA LEU A 63 -10.06 -36.98 -0.31
C LEU A 63 -10.16 -35.50 0.02
N SER A 64 -9.37 -34.65 -0.63
CA SER A 64 -9.40 -33.20 -0.40
C SER A 64 -10.79 -32.61 -0.72
N GLU A 65 -11.33 -32.96 -1.89
CA GLU A 65 -12.67 -32.50 -2.34
C GLU A 65 -13.79 -32.98 -1.40
N VAL A 66 -13.69 -34.24 -0.96
CA VAL A 66 -14.66 -34.82 -0.01
C VAL A 66 -14.59 -34.16 1.35
N ILE A 67 -13.38 -33.93 1.88
CA ILE A 67 -13.19 -33.24 3.16
C ILE A 67 -13.77 -31.82 3.07
N GLU A 68 -13.47 -31.06 2.02
CA GLU A 68 -14.02 -29.71 1.84
C GLU A 68 -15.56 -29.72 1.85
N LYS A 69 -16.18 -30.61 1.08
CA LYS A 69 -17.64 -30.75 1.01
C LYS A 69 -18.27 -31.12 2.36
N ILE A 70 -17.67 -32.08 3.05
CA ILE A 70 -18.15 -32.50 4.37
C ILE A 70 -18.01 -31.39 5.41
N VAL A 71 -16.89 -30.67 5.38
CA VAL A 71 -16.60 -29.52 6.23
C VAL A 71 -17.64 -28.42 6.00
N GLU A 72 -17.90 -28.07 4.74
CA GLU A 72 -18.90 -27.06 4.38
C GLU A 72 -20.31 -27.46 4.88
N GLN A 73 -20.73 -28.69 4.63
CA GLN A 73 -22.04 -29.18 5.06
C GLN A 73 -22.19 -29.18 6.58
N ASN A 74 -21.16 -29.63 7.31
CA ASN A 74 -21.19 -29.66 8.77
C ASN A 74 -21.11 -28.27 9.40
N THR A 75 -20.36 -27.35 8.79
CA THR A 75 -20.31 -25.94 9.20
C THR A 75 -21.68 -25.28 9.01
N LYS A 76 -22.34 -25.52 7.87
CA LYS A 76 -23.69 -25.01 7.62
C LYS A 76 -24.71 -25.55 8.64
N LYS A 77 -24.70 -26.86 8.88
CA LYS A 77 -25.57 -27.49 9.92
C LYS A 77 -25.33 -26.89 11.30
N LEU A 78 -24.07 -26.69 11.70
CA LEU A 78 -23.70 -26.04 12.96
C LEU A 78 -24.34 -24.66 13.09
N ILE A 79 -24.22 -23.83 12.04
CA ILE A 79 -24.73 -22.45 12.00
C ILE A 79 -26.27 -22.47 12.15
N ASP A 80 -26.95 -23.35 11.40
CA ASP A 80 -28.41 -23.46 11.40
C ASP A 80 -28.93 -23.97 12.77
N GLU A 81 -28.36 -25.05 13.33
CA GLU A 81 -28.73 -25.61 14.60
C GLU A 81 -28.54 -24.64 15.77
N LYS A 82 -27.44 -23.90 15.77
CA LYS A 82 -27.12 -22.91 16.81
C LYS A 82 -27.73 -21.54 16.54
N LYS A 83 -28.45 -21.37 15.40
CA LYS A 83 -29.07 -20.09 14.97
C LYS A 83 -28.06 -18.93 14.99
N LEU A 84 -26.80 -19.20 14.58
CA LEU A 84 -25.76 -18.22 14.56
C LEU A 84 -25.94 -17.30 13.34
N LYS A 85 -25.54 -16.02 13.49
CA LYS A 85 -25.49 -15.06 12.39
C LYS A 85 -24.02 -14.72 12.14
N PRO A 86 -23.32 -15.44 11.24
CA PRO A 86 -21.95 -15.14 10.92
C PRO A 86 -21.81 -13.75 10.27
N PHE A 87 -20.82 -12.99 10.68
CA PHE A 87 -20.48 -11.71 10.04
C PHE A 87 -19.76 -11.93 8.70
N ARG A 88 -18.97 -12.99 8.63
CA ARG A 88 -18.25 -13.43 7.43
C ARG A 88 -18.22 -14.96 7.34
N GLN A 89 -17.69 -15.46 6.23
CA GLN A 89 -17.51 -16.91 6.07
C GLN A 89 -16.65 -17.46 7.22
N PRO A 90 -17.11 -18.52 7.92
CA PRO A 90 -16.36 -19.13 9.02
C PRO A 90 -15.00 -19.62 8.59
N LYS A 91 -14.01 -19.47 9.45
CA LYS A 91 -12.69 -20.05 9.24
C LYS A 91 -12.68 -21.48 9.74
N VAL A 92 -12.29 -22.38 8.86
CA VAL A 92 -12.21 -23.81 9.19
C VAL A 92 -10.76 -24.27 9.09
N GLU A 93 -10.29 -24.89 10.15
CA GLU A 93 -8.94 -25.44 10.27
C GLU A 93 -9.02 -26.94 10.54
N LEU A 94 -8.35 -27.74 9.71
CA LEU A 94 -8.22 -29.16 9.93
C LEU A 94 -7.16 -29.38 11.04
N LYS A 95 -7.58 -29.86 12.22
CA LYS A 95 -6.67 -30.10 13.34
C LYS A 95 -5.88 -31.40 13.19
N LYS A 96 -6.57 -32.49 12.81
CA LYS A 96 -5.97 -33.82 12.73
C LYS A 96 -6.68 -34.66 11.66
N TYR A 97 -5.89 -35.27 10.80
CA TYR A 97 -6.33 -36.31 9.89
C TYR A 97 -5.41 -37.53 10.01
N GLU A 98 -5.96 -38.63 10.46
CA GLU A 98 -5.29 -39.92 10.48
C GLU A 98 -6.24 -40.97 9.87
N LYS A 99 -5.69 -41.84 9.03
CA LYS A 99 -6.50 -42.89 8.40
C LYS A 99 -7.12 -43.79 9.46
N ASN A 100 -8.43 -44.11 9.29
CA ASN A 100 -9.25 -44.90 10.23
C ASN A 100 -9.51 -44.21 11.59
N GLN A 101 -9.28 -42.91 11.73
CA GLN A 101 -9.65 -42.15 12.93
C GLN A 101 -10.64 -41.03 12.59
N PRO A 102 -11.46 -40.57 13.55
CA PRO A 102 -12.33 -39.42 13.34
C PRO A 102 -11.51 -38.19 12.95
N VAL A 103 -12.00 -37.41 12.01
CA VAL A 103 -11.40 -36.15 11.62
C VAL A 103 -11.90 -35.03 12.52
N ALA A 104 -10.95 -34.29 13.12
CA ALA A 104 -11.25 -33.13 13.96
C ALA A 104 -11.02 -31.84 13.19
N ILE A 105 -12.07 -31.03 13.09
CA ILE A 105 -12.01 -29.68 12.50
C ILE A 105 -12.32 -28.63 13.57
N SER A 106 -11.64 -27.49 13.51
CA SER A 106 -11.96 -26.28 14.29
C SER A 106 -12.67 -25.30 13.38
N VAL A 107 -13.85 -24.86 13.81
CA VAL A 107 -14.68 -23.87 13.11
C VAL A 107 -14.71 -22.60 13.95
N LYS A 108 -14.12 -21.54 13.47
CA LYS A 108 -14.09 -20.22 14.11
C LYS A 108 -15.11 -19.32 13.42
N ILE A 109 -16.03 -18.76 14.20
CA ILE A 109 -17.15 -17.97 13.70
C ILE A 109 -17.13 -16.59 14.38
N ASP A 110 -16.95 -15.56 13.57
CA ASP A 110 -17.21 -14.18 13.98
C ASP A 110 -18.69 -13.88 13.79
N LEU A 111 -19.36 -13.43 14.85
CA LEU A 111 -20.80 -13.16 14.86
C LEU A 111 -21.08 -11.71 14.46
N GLN A 112 -22.24 -11.50 13.84
CA GLN A 112 -22.68 -10.17 13.46
C GLN A 112 -22.99 -9.33 14.70
N PRO A 113 -22.37 -8.13 14.87
CA PRO A 113 -22.70 -7.24 15.97
C PRO A 113 -24.08 -6.63 15.77
N GLN A 114 -24.73 -6.30 16.89
CA GLN A 114 -25.92 -5.46 16.87
C GLN A 114 -25.46 -4.00 16.85
N ILE A 115 -25.86 -3.27 15.81
CA ILE A 115 -25.43 -1.88 15.61
C ILE A 115 -26.68 -1.02 15.54
N GLU A 116 -26.78 -0.08 16.46
CA GLU A 116 -27.74 1.01 16.40
C GLU A 116 -27.00 2.25 15.88
N VAL A 117 -27.30 2.60 14.61
CA VAL A 117 -26.63 3.75 13.96
C VAL A 117 -27.23 5.04 14.48
N CYS A 118 -26.39 5.98 14.87
CA CYS A 118 -26.85 7.33 15.26
C CYS A 118 -27.60 8.01 14.10
N SER A 119 -28.54 8.90 14.44
CA SER A 119 -29.23 9.70 13.41
C SER A 119 -28.22 10.60 12.68
N PHE A 120 -28.30 10.58 11.34
CA PHE A 120 -27.45 11.45 10.52
C PHE A 120 -27.81 12.93 10.65
N ASP A 121 -29.05 13.24 11.03
CA ASP A 121 -29.50 14.62 11.28
C ASP A 121 -28.80 15.26 12.49
N GLU A 122 -28.19 14.45 13.37
CA GLU A 122 -27.40 14.90 14.51
C GLU A 122 -25.92 15.10 14.19
N ILE A 123 -25.51 14.90 12.94
CA ILE A 123 -24.12 15.04 12.51
C ILE A 123 -23.90 16.44 11.95
N GLU A 124 -23.13 17.23 12.67
CA GLU A 124 -22.71 18.56 12.21
C GLU A 124 -21.29 18.48 11.65
N LEU A 125 -21.12 18.92 10.40
CA LEU A 125 -19.82 19.06 9.74
C LEU A 125 -19.52 20.53 9.49
N VAL A 126 -18.27 20.92 9.70
CA VAL A 126 -17.84 22.28 9.39
C VAL A 126 -17.81 22.47 7.88
N ASN A 127 -18.63 23.40 7.38
CA ASN A 127 -18.59 23.79 5.98
C ASN A 127 -17.39 24.72 5.75
N ARG A 128 -16.39 24.21 5.03
CA ARG A 128 -15.19 24.97 4.66
C ARG A 128 -15.25 25.34 3.18
N THR A 129 -14.94 26.58 2.91
CA THR A 129 -14.80 27.09 1.55
C THR A 129 -13.33 27.26 1.20
N ILE A 130 -13.03 27.20 -0.10
CA ILE A 130 -11.69 27.41 -0.64
C ILE A 130 -11.64 28.82 -1.16
N ASP A 131 -10.74 29.62 -0.61
CA ASP A 131 -10.39 30.94 -1.11
C ASP A 131 -8.89 30.93 -1.43
N ILE A 132 -8.54 31.12 -2.69
CA ILE A 132 -7.15 31.09 -3.16
C ILE A 132 -6.80 32.48 -3.63
N ASP A 133 -5.88 33.12 -2.95
CA ASP A 133 -5.38 34.43 -3.33
C ASP A 133 -4.55 34.38 -4.64
N LYS A 134 -4.48 35.53 -5.31
CA LYS A 134 -3.70 35.66 -6.55
C LYS A 134 -2.23 35.31 -6.36
N LYS A 135 -1.67 35.64 -5.19
CA LYS A 135 -0.29 35.33 -4.88
C LYS A 135 0.00 33.83 -4.95
N ARG A 136 -0.90 33.01 -4.41
CA ARG A 136 -0.77 31.55 -4.45
C ARG A 136 -0.90 30.98 -5.86
N ILE A 137 -1.76 31.58 -6.71
CA ILE A 137 -1.88 31.21 -8.11
C ILE A 137 -0.58 31.54 -8.85
N ASP A 138 -0.03 32.73 -8.63
CA ASP A 138 1.24 33.15 -9.24
C ASP A 138 2.43 32.31 -8.75
N GLU A 139 2.48 31.93 -7.48
CA GLU A 139 3.48 31.00 -6.94
C GLU A 139 3.39 29.63 -7.64
N ASN A 140 2.19 29.09 -7.80
CA ASN A 140 1.99 27.81 -8.49
C ASN A 140 2.44 27.89 -9.96
N TYR A 141 2.09 28.97 -10.65
CA TYR A 141 2.54 29.22 -11.99
C TYR A 141 4.07 29.30 -12.08
N ASN A 142 4.71 30.06 -11.19
CA ASN A 142 6.15 30.19 -11.15
C ASN A 142 6.85 28.86 -10.81
N GLN A 143 6.27 28.06 -9.91
CA GLN A 143 6.74 26.70 -9.63
C GLN A 143 6.68 25.81 -10.87
N PHE A 144 5.56 25.89 -11.63
CA PHE A 144 5.44 25.17 -12.88
C PHE A 144 6.53 25.60 -13.89
N ILE A 145 6.70 26.91 -14.13
CA ILE A 145 7.75 27.43 -15.03
C ILE A 145 9.15 26.98 -14.59
N ASN A 146 9.42 27.02 -13.29
CA ASN A 146 10.71 26.56 -12.73
C ASN A 146 10.93 25.06 -12.91
N SER A 147 9.87 24.25 -12.81
CA SER A 147 9.96 22.81 -13.02
C SER A 147 10.24 22.41 -14.47
N GLN A 148 9.96 23.29 -15.42
CA GLN A 148 10.25 23.10 -16.86
C GLN A 148 11.68 23.51 -17.23
N LYS A 149 12.43 24.18 -16.33
CA LYS A 149 13.82 24.52 -16.56
C LYS A 149 14.65 23.24 -16.58
N HIS A 150 15.56 23.14 -17.52
CA HIS A 150 16.45 21.99 -17.64
C HIS A 150 17.87 22.43 -18.00
N TYR A 151 18.83 21.60 -17.63
CA TYR A 151 20.24 21.85 -17.84
C TYR A 151 20.68 21.25 -19.18
N HIS A 152 21.46 22.04 -19.94
CA HIS A 152 22.12 21.61 -21.17
C HIS A 152 23.61 21.66 -21.02
N LYS A 153 24.30 20.64 -21.53
CA LYS A 153 25.78 20.65 -21.56
C LYS A 153 26.29 21.84 -22.34
N VAL A 154 27.21 22.56 -21.73
CA VAL A 154 27.92 23.66 -22.36
C VAL A 154 28.94 23.08 -23.35
N LYS A 155 28.81 23.44 -24.64
CA LYS A 155 29.73 22.97 -25.69
C LYS A 155 31.02 23.72 -25.73
N ASP A 156 31.03 24.99 -25.26
CA ASP A 156 32.20 25.87 -25.29
C ASP A 156 33.03 25.75 -24.02
N SER A 157 34.35 25.90 -24.13
CA SER A 157 35.31 25.88 -23.01
C SER A 157 35.24 27.15 -22.16
N ARG A 158 34.06 27.56 -21.71
CA ARG A 158 33.88 28.72 -20.82
C ARG A 158 34.07 28.36 -19.36
N ALA A 159 34.31 29.35 -18.54
CA ALA A 159 34.32 29.23 -17.09
C ALA A 159 32.87 29.07 -16.54
N ALA A 160 32.75 28.38 -15.39
CA ALA A 160 31.52 28.24 -14.65
C ALA A 160 30.93 29.60 -14.23
N LYS A 161 29.61 29.71 -14.27
CA LYS A 161 28.83 30.89 -13.88
C LYS A 161 27.82 30.51 -12.79
N ILE A 162 27.23 31.51 -12.16
CA ILE A 162 26.10 31.36 -11.25
C ILE A 162 24.94 30.69 -12.03
N SER A 163 24.18 29.83 -11.38
CA SER A 163 23.08 29.00 -11.93
C SER A 163 23.52 27.93 -12.93
N ASP A 164 24.84 27.69 -13.09
CA ASP A 164 25.31 26.48 -13.76
C ASP A 164 25.25 25.26 -12.83
N LYS A 165 25.10 24.09 -13.42
CA LYS A 165 25.31 22.80 -12.76
C LYS A 165 26.67 22.23 -13.20
N ILE A 166 27.55 22.03 -12.25
CA ILE A 166 28.88 21.46 -12.43
C ILE A 166 28.79 19.98 -12.09
N ILE A 167 29.19 19.10 -13.00
CA ILE A 167 29.39 17.70 -12.68
C ILE A 167 30.87 17.51 -12.37
N ALA A 168 31.17 17.03 -11.16
CA ALA A 168 32.54 16.89 -10.67
C ALA A 168 32.78 15.55 -10.01
N ASN A 169 34.03 15.08 -10.06
CA ASN A 169 34.54 14.02 -9.20
C ASN A 169 35.18 14.68 -7.99
N ILE A 170 34.80 14.30 -6.80
CA ILE A 170 35.29 14.84 -5.54
C ILE A 170 35.96 13.69 -4.79
N THR A 171 37.25 13.89 -4.42
CA THR A 171 38.00 12.86 -3.68
C THR A 171 38.82 13.49 -2.57
N THR A 172 38.97 12.75 -1.47
CA THR A 172 39.89 13.13 -0.38
C THR A 172 40.70 11.93 0.07
N LYS A 173 41.90 12.17 0.54
CA LYS A 173 42.77 11.15 1.15
C LYS A 173 42.69 11.15 2.68
N ASP A 174 41.90 12.03 3.27
CA ASP A 174 41.72 12.11 4.72
C ASP A 174 40.87 10.96 5.22
N GLU A 175 41.46 10.03 5.97
CA GLU A 175 40.81 8.84 6.51
C GLU A 175 39.76 9.16 7.59
N SER A 176 39.81 10.35 8.16
CA SER A 176 38.90 10.79 9.23
C SER A 176 37.54 11.28 8.70
N VAL A 177 37.36 11.32 7.39
CA VAL A 177 36.11 11.68 6.72
C VAL A 177 35.25 10.41 6.53
N PRO A 178 33.91 10.48 6.73
CA PRO A 178 33.01 9.36 6.44
C PRO A 178 33.18 8.83 5.02
N GLU A 179 33.03 7.52 4.85
CA GLU A 179 33.26 6.82 3.58
C GLU A 179 32.46 7.42 2.42
N PHE A 180 31.23 7.84 2.68
CA PHE A 180 30.37 8.45 1.67
C PHE A 180 30.88 9.82 1.16
N LEU A 181 31.81 10.49 1.85
CA LEU A 181 32.44 11.74 1.42
C LEU A 181 33.82 11.54 0.80
N LYS A 182 34.46 10.37 0.94
CA LYS A 182 35.83 10.13 0.47
C LYS A 182 35.93 10.14 -1.04
N THR A 183 34.96 9.57 -1.73
CA THR A 183 34.97 9.51 -3.19
C THR A 183 33.56 9.66 -3.72
N GLN A 184 33.31 10.70 -4.46
CA GLN A 184 32.06 10.98 -5.15
C GLN A 184 32.36 11.18 -6.64
N ASN A 185 31.81 10.32 -7.48
CA ASN A 185 31.95 10.40 -8.92
C ASN A 185 30.71 11.00 -9.57
N ASN A 186 30.91 11.86 -10.56
CA ASN A 186 29.86 12.55 -11.31
C ASN A 186 28.85 13.29 -10.40
N MET A 187 29.35 13.89 -9.31
CA MET A 187 28.49 14.60 -8.37
C MET A 187 27.97 15.90 -8.99
N PRO A 188 26.63 16.10 -9.03
CA PRO A 188 26.05 17.35 -9.50
C PRO A 188 26.17 18.46 -8.42
N ILE A 189 26.72 19.57 -8.78
CA ILE A 189 26.86 20.78 -7.94
C ILE A 189 26.15 21.93 -8.64
N VAL A 190 25.01 22.35 -8.12
CA VAL A 190 24.30 23.54 -8.60
C VAL A 190 24.91 24.75 -7.89
N THR A 191 25.43 25.67 -8.66
CA THR A 191 26.34 26.74 -8.14
C THR A 191 25.69 27.76 -7.21
N ASP A 192 24.36 27.88 -7.25
CA ASP A 192 23.54 28.78 -6.44
C ASP A 192 22.56 28.03 -5.51
N SER A 193 22.78 26.75 -5.30
CA SER A 193 21.97 25.96 -4.38
C SER A 193 22.39 26.11 -2.92
N ASP A 194 21.44 26.25 -2.02
CA ASP A 194 21.69 26.23 -0.56
C ASP A 194 22.04 24.82 -0.06
N TYR A 195 21.67 23.76 -0.82
CA TYR A 195 21.95 22.37 -0.49
C TYR A 195 23.18 21.87 -1.26
N GLN A 196 24.31 21.83 -0.58
CA GLN A 196 25.57 21.39 -1.17
C GLN A 196 26.25 20.34 -0.28
N ILE A 197 26.95 19.39 -0.91
CA ILE A 197 27.63 18.29 -0.20
C ILE A 197 28.83 18.80 0.62
N LEU A 198 29.48 19.87 0.15
CA LEU A 198 30.53 20.58 0.85
C LEU A 198 30.11 22.05 1.00
N PRO A 199 30.43 22.70 2.13
CA PRO A 199 30.04 24.10 2.37
C PRO A 199 30.50 25.04 1.28
N ASP A 200 29.59 25.81 0.70
CA ASP A 200 29.88 26.87 -0.30
C ASP A 200 30.68 26.40 -1.54
N ILE A 201 30.68 25.11 -1.85
CA ILE A 201 31.45 24.56 -2.99
C ILE A 201 31.07 25.24 -4.32
N GLY A 202 29.77 25.47 -4.56
CA GLY A 202 29.28 26.10 -5.81
C GLY A 202 29.84 27.52 -6.00
N PRO A 203 29.61 28.46 -5.08
CA PRO A 203 30.18 29.80 -5.12
C PRO A 203 31.70 29.81 -5.24
N ILE A 204 32.41 28.93 -4.53
CA ILE A 204 33.86 28.81 -4.59
C ILE A 204 34.33 28.43 -6.00
N LEU A 205 33.69 27.42 -6.63
CA LEU A 205 34.04 27.00 -7.98
C LEU A 205 33.77 28.08 -9.02
N VAL A 206 32.69 28.86 -8.87
CA VAL A 206 32.43 30.03 -9.74
C VAL A 206 33.47 31.10 -9.55
N SER A 207 33.86 31.45 -8.32
CA SER A 207 34.89 32.46 -8.03
C SER A 207 36.25 32.08 -8.61
N LYS A 208 36.57 30.79 -8.63
CA LYS A 208 37.80 30.23 -9.23
C LYS A 208 37.73 30.16 -10.75
N LYS A 209 36.56 30.47 -11.37
CA LYS A 209 36.36 30.43 -12.83
C LYS A 209 36.70 29.06 -13.44
N VAL A 210 36.33 27.97 -12.77
CA VAL A 210 36.68 26.60 -13.21
C VAL A 210 36.11 26.29 -14.59
N LYS A 211 36.80 25.45 -15.33
CA LYS A 211 36.42 24.94 -16.67
C LYS A 211 36.39 23.44 -16.67
N VAL A 212 35.74 22.86 -17.68
CA VAL A 212 35.77 21.42 -17.90
C VAL A 212 37.18 20.90 -18.04
N GLY A 213 37.51 19.84 -17.31
CA GLY A 213 38.87 19.26 -17.25
C GLY A 213 39.79 19.83 -16.17
N ASP A 214 39.38 20.90 -15.48
CA ASP A 214 40.16 21.43 -14.39
C ASP A 214 40.17 20.48 -13.20
N LYS A 215 41.36 20.41 -12.54
CA LYS A 215 41.55 19.65 -11.31
C LYS A 215 42.14 20.58 -10.26
N ILE A 216 41.40 20.82 -9.19
CA ILE A 216 41.75 21.78 -8.16
C ILE A 216 41.68 21.17 -6.77
N ASN A 217 42.54 21.63 -5.87
CA ASN A 217 42.48 21.24 -4.47
C ASN A 217 41.89 22.37 -3.65
N LEU A 218 40.87 22.08 -2.85
CA LEU A 218 40.20 23.04 -1.98
C LEU A 218 40.08 22.48 -0.57
N LYS A 219 40.17 23.37 0.41
CA LYS A 219 39.97 23.03 1.82
C LYS A 219 38.59 23.48 2.28
N PHE A 220 37.88 22.59 2.96
CA PHE A 220 36.55 22.85 3.50
C PHE A 220 36.51 22.58 5.00
N ASP A 221 35.87 23.46 5.73
CA ASP A 221 35.56 23.21 7.15
C ASP A 221 34.32 22.36 7.27
N LEU A 222 34.47 21.14 7.74
CA LEU A 222 33.40 20.18 7.90
C LEU A 222 32.76 20.16 9.30
N LYS A 223 33.06 21.16 10.15
CA LYS A 223 32.57 21.24 11.53
C LYS A 223 31.05 21.03 11.62
N GLU A 224 30.29 21.80 10.84
CA GLU A 224 28.80 21.71 10.84
C GLU A 224 28.29 20.43 10.17
N ALA A 225 28.88 20.07 9.03
CA ALA A 225 28.48 18.87 8.28
C ALA A 225 28.68 17.57 9.08
N LEU A 226 29.73 17.50 9.89
CA LEU A 226 30.06 16.33 10.73
C LEU A 226 29.58 16.49 12.18
N LYS A 227 28.88 17.57 12.54
CA LYS A 227 28.41 17.89 13.91
C LYS A 227 29.54 17.80 14.96
N GLN A 228 30.75 18.23 14.61
CA GLN A 228 31.93 18.20 15.49
C GLN A 228 32.07 19.50 16.27
N LYS A 229 32.71 19.45 17.45
CA LYS A 229 32.92 20.61 18.32
C LYS A 229 34.04 21.51 17.83
N GLU A 230 35.05 20.95 17.17
CA GLU A 230 36.24 21.66 16.70
C GLU A 230 36.21 21.83 15.18
N LYS A 231 36.89 22.91 14.72
CA LYS A 231 37.08 23.21 13.29
C LYS A 231 37.92 22.09 12.66
N LYS A 232 37.44 21.53 11.57
CA LYS A 232 38.14 20.46 10.86
C LYS A 232 38.25 20.81 9.39
N GLU A 233 39.43 21.29 9.02
CA GLU A 233 39.77 21.55 7.61
C GLU A 233 40.22 20.28 6.92
N VAL A 234 39.51 19.89 5.88
CA VAL A 234 39.82 18.73 5.04
C VAL A 234 40.05 19.18 3.61
N GLU A 235 41.14 18.69 3.01
CA GLU A 235 41.47 18.97 1.61
C GLU A 235 40.78 17.96 0.69
N PHE A 236 40.05 18.49 -0.31
CA PHE A 236 39.42 17.73 -1.36
C PHE A 236 40.02 18.08 -2.72
N THR A 237 40.24 17.05 -3.52
CA THR A 237 40.54 17.19 -4.93
C THR A 237 39.27 17.16 -5.74
N ILE A 238 38.99 18.19 -6.51
CA ILE A 238 37.78 18.34 -7.32
C ILE A 238 38.19 18.39 -8.78
N GLU A 239 37.67 17.43 -9.56
CA GLU A 239 37.90 17.35 -11.00
C GLU A 239 36.60 17.64 -11.73
N ILE A 240 36.60 18.64 -12.59
CA ILE A 240 35.41 19.11 -13.32
C ILE A 240 35.17 18.23 -14.56
N VAL A 241 34.10 17.43 -14.54
CA VAL A 241 33.77 16.50 -15.64
C VAL A 241 32.96 17.19 -16.73
N SER A 242 31.96 17.98 -16.36
CA SER A 242 31.16 18.74 -17.32
C SER A 242 30.53 19.96 -16.67
N LEU A 243 30.20 20.93 -17.50
CA LEU A 243 29.41 22.11 -17.16
C LEU A 243 28.09 22.04 -17.89
N GLU A 244 26.99 22.26 -17.17
CA GLU A 244 25.65 22.34 -17.73
C GLU A 244 25.05 23.69 -17.37
N HIS A 245 24.50 24.39 -18.37
CA HIS A 245 23.85 25.69 -18.16
C HIS A 245 22.35 25.52 -18.00
N LEU A 246 21.78 26.22 -17.03
CA LEU A 246 20.34 26.26 -16.84
C LEU A 246 19.69 27.02 -17.98
N HIS A 247 18.93 26.34 -18.79
CA HIS A 247 18.14 26.97 -19.84
C HIS A 247 16.85 27.52 -19.24
N GLU A 248 16.64 28.82 -19.34
CA GLU A 248 15.38 29.42 -18.95
C GLU A 248 14.25 28.87 -19.83
N PHE A 249 13.21 28.34 -19.18
CA PHE A 249 12.04 27.90 -19.90
C PHE A 249 11.21 29.12 -20.38
N LYS A 250 10.96 29.16 -21.68
CA LYS A 250 10.03 30.13 -22.29
C LYS A 250 8.88 29.38 -22.92
N ILE A 251 7.67 29.86 -22.70
CA ILE A 251 6.48 29.30 -23.33
C ILE A 251 6.57 29.60 -24.84
N THR A 252 6.83 28.56 -25.64
CA THR A 252 6.90 28.63 -27.10
C THR A 252 5.59 28.11 -27.70
N LYS A 253 5.33 28.46 -28.96
CA LYS A 253 4.19 27.92 -29.69
C LYS A 253 4.20 26.39 -29.74
N GLU A 254 5.37 25.78 -29.94
CA GLU A 254 5.56 24.33 -29.94
C GLU A 254 5.19 23.69 -28.59
N PHE A 255 5.53 24.36 -27.50
CA PHE A 255 5.15 23.89 -26.16
C PHE A 255 3.63 23.94 -25.98
N LEU A 256 2.98 25.01 -26.40
CA LEU A 256 1.53 25.18 -26.32
C LEU A 256 0.81 24.13 -27.17
N GLU A 257 1.22 23.94 -28.42
CA GLU A 257 0.65 22.94 -29.33
C GLU A 257 0.81 21.51 -28.79
N LYS A 258 1.98 21.18 -28.29
CA LYS A 258 2.26 19.84 -27.69
C LYS A 258 1.37 19.55 -26.49
N ASN A 259 0.98 20.57 -25.73
CA ASN A 259 0.11 20.44 -24.57
C ASN A 259 -1.37 20.76 -24.90
N ASN A 260 -1.73 20.90 -26.17
CA ASN A 260 -3.07 21.26 -26.63
C ASN A 260 -3.60 22.56 -26.00
N LEU A 261 -2.74 23.57 -25.86
CA LEU A 261 -3.04 24.87 -25.30
C LEU A 261 -3.03 25.92 -26.40
N LYS A 262 -3.95 26.88 -26.31
CA LYS A 262 -4.05 27.99 -27.30
C LYS A 262 -3.05 29.11 -26.99
N ASP A 263 -2.92 29.43 -25.72
CA ASP A 263 -2.07 30.52 -25.24
C ASP A 263 -1.65 30.35 -23.79
N GLU A 264 -0.81 31.25 -23.30
CA GLU A 264 -0.34 31.27 -21.92
C GLU A 264 -1.48 31.47 -20.90
N LYS A 265 -2.54 32.20 -21.30
CA LYS A 265 -3.70 32.41 -20.44
C LYS A 265 -4.42 31.10 -20.16
N GLU A 266 -4.62 30.28 -21.19
CA GLU A 266 -5.23 28.93 -21.01
C GLU A 266 -4.35 28.03 -20.14
N LEU A 267 -3.02 28.14 -20.23
CA LEU A 267 -2.11 27.43 -19.31
C LEU A 267 -2.33 27.86 -17.86
N ARG A 268 -2.39 29.19 -17.60
CA ARG A 268 -2.67 29.72 -16.25
C ARG A 268 -4.02 29.25 -15.72
N ASP A 269 -5.07 29.35 -16.54
CA ASP A 269 -6.44 28.93 -16.18
C ASP A 269 -6.48 27.43 -15.85
N ASN A 270 -5.73 26.60 -16.58
CA ASN A 270 -5.64 25.16 -16.31
C ASN A 270 -4.86 24.85 -15.02
N LEU A 271 -3.77 25.57 -14.77
CA LEU A 271 -3.01 25.44 -13.53
C LEU A 271 -3.83 25.87 -12.30
N GLU A 272 -4.59 26.97 -12.44
CA GLU A 272 -5.53 27.43 -11.40
C GLU A 272 -6.62 26.40 -11.12
N LYS A 273 -7.27 25.86 -12.17
CA LYS A 273 -8.28 24.79 -12.04
C LYS A 273 -7.71 23.54 -11.35
N ASN A 274 -6.50 23.16 -11.73
CA ASN A 274 -5.83 22.01 -11.08
C ASN A 274 -5.53 22.29 -9.62
N LEU A 275 -5.06 23.49 -9.28
CA LEU A 275 -4.81 23.91 -7.91
C LEU A 275 -6.10 23.88 -7.07
N ILE A 276 -7.19 24.47 -7.61
CA ILE A 276 -8.51 24.45 -6.98
C ILE A 276 -8.97 23.01 -6.74
N LYS A 277 -8.82 22.12 -7.74
CA LYS A 277 -9.18 20.71 -7.62
C LYS A 277 -8.38 20.01 -6.53
N GLN A 278 -7.07 20.23 -6.44
CA GLN A 278 -6.22 19.67 -5.37
C GLN A 278 -6.70 20.11 -3.98
N TYR A 279 -7.05 21.40 -3.81
CA TYR A 279 -7.60 21.88 -2.54
C TYR A 279 -8.97 21.29 -2.24
N GLN A 280 -9.85 21.16 -3.27
CA GLN A 280 -11.14 20.50 -3.11
C GLN A 280 -11.01 19.04 -2.67
N ASP A 281 -10.08 18.31 -3.28
CA ASP A 281 -9.82 16.91 -2.92
C ASP A 281 -9.25 16.81 -1.50
N SER A 282 -8.34 17.73 -1.12
CA SER A 282 -7.83 17.81 0.25
C SER A 282 -8.94 18.13 1.26
N LEU A 283 -9.84 19.06 0.91
CA LEU A 283 -10.97 19.43 1.75
C LEU A 283 -11.92 18.24 1.97
N LYS A 284 -12.22 17.50 0.89
CA LYS A 284 -13.03 16.26 0.98
C LYS A 284 -12.39 15.24 1.92
N GLN A 285 -11.07 15.08 1.88
CA GLN A 285 -10.37 14.17 2.80
C GLN A 285 -10.49 14.63 4.26
N ILE A 286 -10.38 15.94 4.53
CA ILE A 286 -10.58 16.51 5.87
C ILE A 286 -12.00 16.25 6.33
N GLN A 287 -13.01 16.53 5.51
CA GLN A 287 -14.42 16.31 5.83
C GLN A 287 -14.72 14.82 6.07
N LYS A 288 -14.18 13.94 5.21
CA LYS A 288 -14.29 12.48 5.39
C LYS A 288 -13.72 12.04 6.74
N LYS A 289 -12.53 12.55 7.10
CA LYS A 289 -11.91 12.26 8.40
C LYS A 289 -12.78 12.72 9.57
N GLU A 290 -13.30 13.95 9.52
CA GLU A 290 -14.18 14.49 10.55
C GLU A 290 -15.46 13.67 10.70
N LEU A 291 -16.09 13.30 9.58
CA LEU A 291 -17.25 12.43 9.58
C LEU A 291 -16.94 11.08 10.24
N MET A 292 -15.82 10.45 9.88
CA MET A 292 -15.42 9.18 10.48
C MET A 292 -15.11 9.31 11.98
N ASP A 293 -14.53 10.45 12.42
CA ASP A 293 -14.28 10.72 13.83
C ASP A 293 -15.59 10.88 14.63
N ILE A 294 -16.61 11.51 14.04
CA ILE A 294 -17.93 11.67 14.65
C ILE A 294 -18.65 10.31 14.72
N LEU A 295 -18.62 9.54 13.60
CA LEU A 295 -19.25 8.23 13.55
C LEU A 295 -18.63 7.26 14.55
N ASP A 296 -17.30 7.26 14.70
CA ASP A 296 -16.61 6.44 15.69
C ASP A 296 -17.02 6.78 17.13
N LYS A 297 -17.20 8.08 17.44
CA LYS A 297 -17.58 8.54 18.78
C LYS A 297 -19.06 8.32 19.12
N LYS A 298 -19.96 8.51 18.12
CA LYS A 298 -21.41 8.43 18.36
C LYS A 298 -21.96 7.00 18.32
N ASN A 299 -21.23 6.05 17.72
CA ASN A 299 -21.69 4.65 17.61
C ASN A 299 -20.82 3.76 18.48
N GLU A 300 -21.36 3.27 19.58
CA GLU A 300 -20.68 2.31 20.45
C GLU A 300 -21.24 0.89 20.24
N PHE A 301 -20.42 -0.04 19.83
CA PHE A 301 -20.74 -1.46 19.72
C PHE A 301 -19.46 -2.29 19.79
N ASP A 302 -19.64 -3.58 20.11
CA ASP A 302 -18.51 -4.52 20.13
C ASP A 302 -18.16 -4.96 18.70
N VAL A 303 -16.89 -5.15 18.46
CA VAL A 303 -16.38 -5.69 17.18
C VAL A 303 -15.98 -7.16 17.33
N PRO A 304 -16.13 -7.98 16.26
CA PRO A 304 -15.69 -9.37 16.30
C PRO A 304 -14.19 -9.46 16.53
N GLU A 305 -13.77 -10.21 17.57
CA GLU A 305 -12.36 -10.31 17.97
C GLU A 305 -11.50 -10.94 16.88
N GLY A 306 -12.02 -11.91 16.11
CA GLY A 306 -11.25 -12.53 15.05
C GLY A 306 -10.82 -11.55 13.96
N ILE A 307 -11.69 -10.59 13.62
CA ILE A 307 -11.37 -9.54 12.63
C ILE A 307 -10.40 -8.52 13.23
N LEU A 308 -10.59 -8.17 14.51
CA LEU A 308 -9.69 -7.26 15.21
C LEU A 308 -8.27 -7.82 15.30
N ASP A 309 -8.13 -9.09 15.65
CA ASP A 309 -6.84 -9.75 15.73
C ASP A 309 -6.14 -9.85 14.37
N GLU A 310 -6.88 -10.10 13.31
CA GLU A 310 -6.34 -10.12 11.94
C GLU A 310 -5.84 -8.74 11.50
N GLU A 311 -6.64 -7.68 11.69
CA GLU A 311 -6.22 -6.33 11.37
C GLU A 311 -5.01 -5.91 12.20
N PHE A 312 -5.02 -6.21 13.50
CA PHE A 312 -3.90 -5.92 14.39
C PHE A 312 -2.62 -6.64 13.92
N ASN A 313 -2.70 -7.94 13.62
CA ASN A 313 -1.54 -8.71 13.13
C ASN A 313 -1.04 -8.20 11.77
N SER A 314 -1.95 -7.80 10.88
CA SER A 314 -1.60 -7.18 9.59
C SER A 314 -0.83 -5.87 9.78
N ILE A 315 -1.30 -5.02 10.69
CA ILE A 315 -0.62 -3.76 11.03
C ILE A 315 0.76 -4.03 11.63
N MET A 316 0.85 -4.97 12.59
CA MET A 316 2.12 -5.31 13.23
C MET A 316 3.14 -5.88 12.24
N SER A 317 2.70 -6.70 11.29
CA SER A 317 3.58 -7.23 10.23
C SER A 317 4.16 -6.12 9.35
N ARG A 318 3.35 -5.11 8.98
CA ARG A 318 3.83 -3.94 8.23
C ARG A 318 4.79 -3.08 9.06
N LEU A 319 4.51 -2.92 10.35
CA LEU A 319 5.39 -2.19 11.26
C LEU A 319 6.75 -2.88 11.40
N ASP A 320 6.77 -4.21 11.52
CA ASP A 320 8.00 -4.99 11.60
C ASP A 320 8.81 -4.89 10.30
N GLN A 321 8.14 -4.84 9.16
CA GLN A 321 8.81 -4.59 7.87
C GLN A 321 9.38 -3.17 7.81
N ALA A 322 8.61 -2.15 8.20
CA ALA A 322 9.08 -0.76 8.25
C ALA A 322 10.29 -0.59 9.20
N LYS A 323 10.32 -1.32 10.33
CA LYS A 323 11.49 -1.36 11.22
C LYS A 323 12.73 -1.91 10.53
N LYS A 324 12.60 -3.01 9.78
CA LYS A 324 13.71 -3.63 9.03
C LYS A 324 14.26 -2.69 7.94
N ASP A 325 13.35 -1.96 7.30
CA ASP A 325 13.68 -1.04 6.22
C ASP A 325 14.14 0.35 6.73
N ASN A 326 14.25 0.54 8.06
CA ASN A 326 14.54 1.83 8.72
C ASN A 326 13.62 2.97 8.28
N ASN A 327 12.36 2.64 7.98
CA ASN A 327 11.33 3.56 7.48
C ASN A 327 10.15 3.68 8.44
N LEU A 328 10.45 3.84 9.74
CA LEU A 328 9.43 4.11 10.76
C LEU A 328 9.00 5.57 10.70
N ASP A 329 7.71 5.78 10.97
CA ASP A 329 7.19 7.14 11.18
C ASP A 329 7.90 7.83 12.34
N GLU A 330 8.10 9.15 12.24
CA GLU A 330 8.79 9.94 13.26
C GLU A 330 8.16 9.77 14.66
N ASP A 331 6.82 9.71 14.72
CA ASP A 331 6.05 9.52 15.95
C ASP A 331 6.27 8.16 16.61
N ASP A 332 6.71 7.16 15.82
CA ASP A 332 6.91 5.78 16.29
C ASP A 332 8.36 5.48 16.68
N LYS A 333 9.31 6.27 16.20
CA LYS A 333 10.76 6.05 16.43
C LYS A 333 11.14 6.03 17.91
N ASN A 334 10.42 6.79 18.74
CA ASN A 334 10.73 6.97 20.16
C ASN A 334 9.86 6.10 21.09
N LEU A 335 8.97 5.27 20.53
CA LEU A 335 8.07 4.42 21.33
C LEU A 335 8.65 3.04 21.57
N SER A 336 8.42 2.51 22.77
CA SER A 336 8.73 1.12 23.09
C SER A 336 7.79 0.14 22.34
N ASP A 337 8.19 -1.11 22.20
CA ASP A 337 7.36 -2.14 21.56
C ASP A 337 5.99 -2.33 22.24
N GLN A 338 5.92 -2.12 23.55
CA GLN A 338 4.65 -2.21 24.30
C GLN A 338 3.74 -1.03 23.98
N GLU A 339 4.29 0.18 23.88
CA GLU A 339 3.54 1.39 23.52
C GLU A 339 3.07 1.32 22.06
N LEU A 340 3.92 0.86 21.16
CA LEU A 340 3.54 0.60 19.75
C LEU A 340 2.38 -0.39 19.67
N LYS A 341 2.47 -1.53 20.35
CA LYS A 341 1.36 -2.51 20.38
C LYS A 341 0.08 -1.90 20.92
N LYS A 342 0.14 -1.11 21.99
CA LYS A 342 -1.04 -0.44 22.57
C LYS A 342 -1.64 0.60 21.62
N ARG A 343 -0.77 1.41 20.97
CA ARG A 343 -1.18 2.42 19.97
C ARG A 343 -1.86 1.74 18.78
N TYR A 344 -1.22 0.75 18.20
CA TYR A 344 -1.71 0.08 17.01
C TYR A 344 -2.92 -0.82 17.27
N LYS A 345 -3.09 -1.35 18.48
CA LYS A 345 -4.32 -2.04 18.88
C LYS A 345 -5.54 -1.10 18.89
N LYS A 346 -5.37 0.16 19.36
CA LYS A 346 -6.42 1.18 19.28
C LYS A 346 -6.74 1.54 17.82
N ILE A 347 -5.72 1.67 16.97
CA ILE A 347 -5.90 1.97 15.55
C ILE A 347 -6.63 0.82 14.86
N ALA A 348 -6.25 -0.44 15.12
CA ALA A 348 -6.92 -1.61 14.59
C ALA A 348 -8.40 -1.66 15.01
N LEU A 349 -8.68 -1.44 16.30
CA LEU A 349 -10.04 -1.40 16.83
C LEU A 349 -10.89 -0.36 16.10
N ARG A 350 -10.38 0.86 15.97
CA ARG A 350 -11.08 1.94 15.26
C ARG A 350 -11.34 1.60 13.80
N ARG A 351 -10.34 1.05 13.09
CA ARG A 351 -10.49 0.66 11.68
C ARG A 351 -11.56 -0.40 11.50
N VAL A 352 -11.51 -1.45 12.31
CA VAL A 352 -12.49 -2.53 12.25
C VAL A 352 -13.88 -2.01 12.59
N LYS A 353 -14.01 -1.19 13.64
CA LYS A 353 -15.27 -0.58 14.06
C LYS A 353 -15.89 0.24 12.92
N LEU A 354 -15.13 1.13 12.31
CA LEU A 354 -15.60 1.93 11.18
C LEU A 354 -15.95 1.08 9.96
N ALA A 355 -15.14 0.07 9.63
CA ALA A 355 -15.42 -0.81 8.50
C ALA A 355 -16.74 -1.57 8.69
N VAL A 356 -16.96 -2.15 9.87
CA VAL A 356 -18.19 -2.85 10.23
C VAL A 356 -19.40 -1.93 10.21
N LEU A 357 -19.25 -0.71 10.76
CA LEU A 357 -20.32 0.31 10.76
C LEU A 357 -20.69 0.72 9.33
N MET A 358 -19.70 1.02 8.48
CA MET A 358 -19.93 1.41 7.09
C MET A 358 -20.58 0.30 6.28
N GLN A 359 -20.15 -0.94 6.46
CA GLN A 359 -20.80 -2.10 5.84
C GLN A 359 -22.26 -2.24 6.28
N HIS A 360 -22.55 -2.04 7.56
CA HIS A 360 -23.92 -2.07 8.09
C HIS A 360 -24.79 -0.95 7.49
N ILE A 361 -24.27 0.27 7.43
CA ILE A 361 -24.95 1.43 6.83
C ILE A 361 -25.22 1.16 5.33
N ALA A 362 -24.21 0.69 4.59
CA ALA A 362 -24.34 0.41 3.17
C ALA A 362 -25.39 -0.67 2.90
N SER A 363 -25.39 -1.75 3.69
CA SER A 363 -26.36 -2.84 3.56
C SER A 363 -27.80 -2.39 3.84
N ASN A 364 -27.99 -1.61 4.91
CA ASN A 364 -29.31 -1.12 5.30
C ASN A 364 -29.90 -0.13 4.29
N ASN A 365 -29.04 0.68 3.68
CA ASN A 365 -29.43 1.66 2.68
C ASN A 365 -29.37 1.12 1.22
N LYS A 366 -29.04 -0.17 1.05
CA LYS A 366 -28.91 -0.84 -0.26
C LYS A 366 -27.93 -0.10 -1.20
N ILE A 367 -26.86 0.45 -0.64
CA ILE A 367 -25.79 1.12 -1.38
C ILE A 367 -24.93 0.05 -2.05
N ASN A 368 -24.88 0.07 -3.36
CA ASN A 368 -24.07 -0.85 -4.15
C ASN A 368 -23.14 -0.07 -5.08
N VAL A 369 -21.91 -0.49 -5.17
CA VAL A 369 -20.96 0.06 -6.13
C VAL A 369 -21.34 -0.43 -7.53
N SER A 370 -21.55 0.47 -8.44
CA SER A 370 -21.85 0.17 -9.84
C SER A 370 -20.61 -0.36 -10.58
N GLU A 371 -20.81 -1.10 -11.67
CA GLU A 371 -19.70 -1.58 -12.53
C GLU A 371 -18.85 -0.43 -13.08
N LYS A 372 -19.48 0.72 -13.36
CA LYS A 372 -18.77 1.91 -13.81
C LYS A 372 -17.85 2.46 -12.74
N GLU A 373 -18.35 2.66 -11.52
CA GLU A 373 -17.55 3.16 -10.39
C GLU A 373 -16.40 2.21 -10.08
N LEU A 374 -16.66 0.90 -10.14
CA LEU A 374 -15.63 -0.12 -9.95
C LEU A 374 -14.55 -0.03 -11.04
N THR A 375 -14.95 0.13 -12.30
CA THR A 375 -14.01 0.30 -13.43
C THR A 375 -13.19 1.57 -13.29
N ASP A 376 -13.82 2.69 -12.95
CA ASP A 376 -13.15 3.97 -12.70
C ASP A 376 -12.15 3.85 -11.51
N GLY A 377 -12.55 3.15 -10.45
CA GLY A 377 -11.68 2.85 -9.32
C GLY A 377 -10.46 2.00 -9.71
N MET A 378 -10.66 0.97 -10.55
CA MET A 378 -9.57 0.14 -11.06
C MET A 378 -8.61 0.95 -11.96
N ILE A 379 -9.14 1.83 -12.81
CA ILE A 379 -8.32 2.73 -13.65
C ILE A 379 -7.49 3.66 -12.77
N ASN A 380 -8.12 4.29 -11.77
CA ASN A 380 -7.43 5.17 -10.82
C ASN A 380 -6.36 4.44 -10.02
N TYR A 381 -6.61 3.20 -9.62
CA TYR A 381 -5.60 2.38 -8.94
C TYR A 381 -4.43 2.05 -9.88
N ALA A 382 -4.72 1.61 -11.10
CA ALA A 382 -3.70 1.25 -12.09
C ALA A 382 -2.84 2.46 -12.51
N SER A 383 -3.42 3.67 -12.56
CA SER A 383 -2.69 4.90 -12.91
C SER A 383 -1.60 5.30 -11.90
N GLN A 384 -1.64 4.76 -10.69
CA GLN A 384 -0.58 4.95 -9.69
C GLN A 384 0.70 4.15 -10.01
N TYR A 385 0.63 3.21 -10.96
CA TYR A 385 1.74 2.35 -11.39
C TYR A 385 1.96 2.44 -12.90
N PRO A 386 2.52 3.55 -13.39
CA PRO A 386 2.72 3.77 -14.83
C PRO A 386 3.53 2.65 -15.48
N GLY A 387 3.01 2.13 -16.60
CA GLY A 387 3.64 1.02 -17.35
C GLY A 387 3.31 -0.38 -16.86
N GLN A 388 2.55 -0.52 -15.75
CA GLN A 388 2.10 -1.81 -15.22
C GLN A 388 0.58 -2.00 -15.26
N GLU A 389 -0.15 -1.09 -15.90
CA GLU A 389 -1.61 -1.04 -15.89
C GLU A 389 -2.22 -2.37 -16.34
N LYS A 390 -1.70 -2.93 -17.43
CA LYS A 390 -2.17 -4.22 -17.96
C LYS A 390 -1.98 -5.37 -16.96
N GLN A 391 -0.84 -5.41 -16.26
CA GLN A 391 -0.55 -6.46 -15.28
C GLN A 391 -1.52 -6.38 -14.09
N ILE A 392 -1.85 -5.16 -13.66
CA ILE A 392 -2.81 -4.90 -12.57
C ILE A 392 -4.22 -5.36 -12.97
N PHE A 393 -4.68 -5.01 -14.18
CA PHE A 393 -5.97 -5.49 -14.68
C PHE A 393 -6.02 -7.02 -14.79
N ASP A 394 -4.97 -7.65 -15.27
CA ASP A 394 -4.89 -9.12 -15.39
C ASP A 394 -4.86 -9.78 -14.00
N TYR A 395 -4.24 -9.13 -13.00
CA TYR A 395 -4.26 -9.59 -11.61
C TYR A 395 -5.67 -9.61 -11.03
N PHE A 396 -6.44 -8.51 -11.19
CA PHE A 396 -7.82 -8.44 -10.72
C PHE A 396 -8.75 -9.44 -11.43
N LYS A 397 -8.55 -9.68 -12.72
CA LYS A 397 -9.30 -10.70 -13.46
C LYS A 397 -9.04 -12.12 -12.92
N LYS A 398 -7.80 -12.43 -12.56
CA LYS A 398 -7.41 -13.74 -12.02
C LYS A 398 -7.80 -13.92 -10.56
N ASN A 399 -7.94 -12.82 -9.82
CA ASN A 399 -8.23 -12.81 -8.39
C ASN A 399 -9.47 -11.96 -8.08
N PRO A 400 -10.68 -12.45 -8.35
CA PRO A 400 -11.92 -11.67 -8.13
C PRO A 400 -12.10 -11.18 -6.68
N SER A 401 -11.60 -11.93 -5.70
CA SER A 401 -11.64 -11.52 -4.28
C SER A 401 -10.84 -10.24 -4.01
N SER A 402 -9.80 -9.96 -4.82
CA SER A 402 -9.01 -8.74 -4.70
C SER A 402 -9.76 -7.49 -5.15
N ILE A 403 -10.87 -7.63 -5.89
CA ILE A 403 -11.72 -6.53 -6.31
C ILE A 403 -12.33 -5.80 -5.11
N GLU A 404 -12.54 -6.50 -4.00
CA GLU A 404 -13.04 -5.89 -2.75
C GLU A 404 -12.10 -4.81 -2.20
N THR A 405 -10.80 -4.88 -2.49
CA THR A 405 -9.85 -3.81 -2.11
C THR A 405 -10.10 -2.50 -2.85
N ILE A 406 -10.71 -2.57 -4.03
CA ILE A 406 -11.13 -1.40 -4.84
C ILE A 406 -12.54 -0.96 -4.46
N ARG A 407 -13.45 -1.93 -4.26
CA ARG A 407 -14.86 -1.66 -3.94
C ARG A 407 -15.04 -0.99 -2.58
N GLY A 408 -14.28 -1.42 -1.57
CA GLY A 408 -14.40 -0.91 -0.21
C GLY A 408 -14.17 0.60 -0.05
N PRO A 409 -13.16 1.22 -0.70
CA PRO A 409 -12.93 2.66 -0.66
C PRO A 409 -13.93 3.53 -1.43
N ILE A 410 -14.64 2.98 -2.43
CA ILE A 410 -15.69 3.65 -3.22
C ILE A 410 -16.96 3.83 -2.40
#